data_73888568560041f38954125129dd1de6
#
_entry.id   73888568560041f38954125129dd1de6
#
_cell.length_a   1.000
_cell.length_b   1.000
_cell.length_c   1.000
_cell.angle_alpha   90.00
_cell.angle_beta   90.00
_cell.angle_gamma   90.00
#
_symmetry.space_group_name_H-M   'P 1'
#
loop_
_entity.id
_entity.type
_entity.pdbx_description
1 polymer ?
#
loop_
_entity_poly.entity_id
_entity_poly.type
_entity_poly.pdbx_seq_one_letter_code
_entity_poly.pdbx_strand_id
1 'polypeptide(L)'
;MLFRSPVPVIHGMAHITGGGLLENIIRVVPDGLGLAIDSSTWQMPAVFDWLQREGKVPREEMWRTFNCGIGFTLILSRDDADAASAMLTKHGLASQVIGKVVGARDDVRVQIA
;
A
#
# COMPACT_ATOMS: atom_id res chain seq x y z
N MET A 1 -19.61 2.36 28.87
CA MET A 1 -18.39 1.60 28.55
C MET A 1 -18.29 1.43 27.05
N LEU A 2 -17.20 1.87 26.49
CA LEU A 2 -16.98 1.70 25.07
C LEU A 2 -16.34 0.34 24.81
N PHE A 3 -17.04 -0.48 24.06
CA PHE A 3 -16.47 -1.72 23.58
C PHE A 3 -15.58 -1.43 22.38
N ARG A 4 -14.31 -1.68 22.56
CA ARG A 4 -13.44 -1.70 21.42
C ARG A 4 -13.60 -3.05 20.74
N SER A 5 -13.96 -3.05 19.45
CA SER A 5 -14.02 -4.27 18.69
C SER A 5 -12.65 -4.98 18.73
N PRO A 6 -12.58 -6.30 19.01
CA PRO A 6 -11.33 -7.04 18.90
C PRO A 6 -10.84 -7.16 17.47
N VAL A 7 -11.68 -6.78 16.52
CA VAL A 7 -11.35 -6.81 15.09
C VAL A 7 -10.98 -5.40 14.64
N PRO A 8 -9.83 -5.22 13.97
CA PRO A 8 -9.45 -3.90 13.47
C PRO A 8 -10.48 -3.36 12.48
N VAL A 9 -10.75 -2.06 12.55
CA VAL A 9 -11.66 -1.39 11.64
C VAL A 9 -10.91 -1.03 10.36
N ILE A 10 -11.39 -1.53 9.23
CA ILE A 10 -10.78 -1.28 7.93
C ILE A 10 -11.54 -0.14 7.26
N HIS A 11 -10.84 0.94 6.93
CA HIS A 11 -11.41 2.11 6.26
C HIS A 11 -11.41 1.99 4.75
N GLY A 12 -10.50 1.21 4.19
CA GLY A 12 -10.42 1.01 2.75
C GLY A 12 -9.56 -0.22 2.42
N MET A 13 -9.85 -0.81 1.27
CA MET A 13 -9.11 -1.96 0.75
C MET A 13 -8.87 -1.75 -0.74
N ALA A 14 -7.71 -2.17 -1.22
CA ALA A 14 -7.37 -2.09 -2.63
C ALA A 14 -6.62 -3.34 -3.08
N HIS A 15 -7.11 -3.94 -4.15
CA HIS A 15 -6.40 -4.99 -4.87
C HIS A 15 -5.51 -4.33 -5.91
N ILE A 16 -4.22 -4.62 -5.88
CA ILE A 16 -3.26 -3.96 -6.77
C ILE A 16 -3.21 -4.71 -8.09
N THR A 17 -3.79 -4.10 -9.11
CA THR A 17 -3.90 -4.61 -10.47
C THR A 17 -3.22 -3.66 -11.46
N GLY A 18 -3.65 -3.61 -12.70
CA GLY A 18 -3.19 -2.59 -13.66
C GLY A 18 -3.39 -1.19 -13.12
N GLY A 19 -2.41 -0.34 -13.27
CA GLY A 19 -2.33 0.95 -12.60
C GLY A 19 -1.40 0.93 -11.39
N GLY A 20 -1.11 -0.24 -10.83
CA GLY A 20 -0.13 -0.44 -9.78
C GLY A 20 -0.40 0.35 -8.50
N LEU A 21 0.66 0.60 -7.75
CA LEU A 21 0.57 1.34 -6.50
C LEU A 21 0.14 2.80 -6.70
N LEU A 22 0.44 3.40 -7.86
CA LEU A 22 0.09 4.79 -8.12
C LEU A 22 -1.40 5.01 -8.31
N GLU A 23 -2.13 4.05 -8.86
CA GLU A 23 -3.51 4.28 -9.28
C GLU A 23 -4.55 3.49 -8.51
N ASN A 24 -4.18 2.38 -7.88
CA ASN A 24 -5.17 1.51 -7.23
C ASN A 24 -5.55 1.96 -5.83
N ILE A 25 -4.57 2.24 -4.97
CA ILE A 25 -4.85 2.59 -3.58
C ILE A 25 -5.58 3.92 -3.49
N ILE A 26 -5.17 4.88 -4.31
CA ILE A 26 -5.72 6.24 -4.26
C ILE A 26 -7.22 6.30 -4.55
N ARG A 27 -7.76 5.31 -5.25
CA ARG A 27 -9.20 5.25 -5.56
C ARG A 27 -10.07 5.14 -4.33
N VAL A 28 -9.55 4.59 -3.23
CA VAL A 28 -10.28 4.44 -1.97
C VAL A 28 -9.91 5.51 -0.95
N VAL A 29 -9.11 6.48 -1.33
CA VAL A 29 -8.69 7.60 -0.47
C VAL A 29 -9.54 8.82 -0.80
N PRO A 30 -10.16 9.48 0.20
CA PRO A 30 -10.98 10.66 -0.02
C PRO A 30 -10.22 11.80 -0.71
N ASP A 31 -10.94 12.64 -1.43
CA ASP A 31 -10.38 13.85 -2.03
C ASP A 31 -9.73 14.73 -0.97
N GLY A 32 -8.66 15.41 -1.34
CA GLY A 32 -7.91 16.26 -0.43
C GLY A 32 -6.85 15.50 0.38
N LEU A 33 -6.88 14.18 0.36
CA LEU A 33 -5.89 13.32 1.00
C LEU A 33 -5.03 12.64 -0.05
N GLY A 34 -3.87 12.18 0.37
CA GLY A 34 -2.92 11.49 -0.48
C GLY A 34 -2.22 10.36 0.28
N LEU A 35 -1.25 9.77 -0.37
CA LEU A 35 -0.49 8.64 0.15
C LEU A 35 1.01 8.95 0.14
N ALA A 36 1.68 8.64 1.23
CA ALA A 36 3.14 8.62 1.30
C ALA A 36 3.57 7.18 1.52
N ILE A 37 4.15 6.56 0.51
CA ILE A 37 4.58 5.17 0.51
C ILE A 37 6.10 5.12 0.55
N ASP A 38 6.65 4.25 1.39
CA ASP A 38 8.09 4.03 1.51
C ASP A 38 8.43 2.65 0.95
N SER A 39 9.08 2.62 -0.19
CA SER A 39 9.42 1.38 -0.88
C SER A 39 10.48 0.55 -0.15
N SER A 40 11.16 1.11 0.84
CA SER A 40 12.11 0.36 1.66
C SER A 40 11.45 -0.54 2.71
N THR A 41 10.14 -0.42 2.91
CA THR A 41 9.42 -1.17 3.93
C THR A 41 9.10 -2.61 3.52
N TRP A 42 9.25 -2.94 2.26
CA TRP A 42 9.11 -4.33 1.79
C TRP A 42 10.20 -4.66 0.80
N GLN A 43 10.44 -5.94 0.61
CA GLN A 43 11.38 -6.42 -0.40
C GLN A 43 10.61 -6.73 -1.68
N MET A 44 10.93 -6.01 -2.75
CA MET A 44 10.34 -6.29 -4.06
C MET A 44 10.84 -7.65 -4.56
N PRO A 45 9.94 -8.56 -4.95
CA PRO A 45 10.35 -9.84 -5.51
C PRO A 45 11.30 -9.68 -6.70
N ALA A 46 12.26 -10.60 -6.81
CA ALA A 46 13.34 -10.51 -7.80
C ALA A 46 12.84 -10.43 -9.24
N VAL A 47 11.67 -10.99 -9.53
CA VAL A 47 11.09 -10.94 -10.87
C VAL A 47 10.84 -9.50 -11.35
N PHE A 48 10.45 -8.61 -10.45
CA PHE A 48 10.20 -7.20 -10.81
C PHE A 48 11.50 -6.44 -11.08
N ASP A 49 12.54 -6.73 -10.31
CA ASP A 49 13.87 -6.18 -10.56
C ASP A 49 14.40 -6.65 -11.92
N TRP A 50 14.21 -7.92 -12.23
CA TRP A 50 14.59 -8.48 -13.52
C TRP A 50 13.83 -7.82 -14.67
N LEU A 51 12.51 -7.67 -14.54
CA LEU A 51 11.67 -6.98 -15.54
C LEU A 51 12.12 -5.54 -15.76
N GLN A 52 12.43 -4.83 -14.69
CA GLN A 52 12.88 -3.44 -14.78
C GLN A 52 14.20 -3.33 -15.55
N ARG A 53 15.16 -4.20 -15.25
CA ARG A 53 16.48 -4.19 -15.93
C ARG A 53 16.38 -4.58 -17.40
N GLU A 54 15.70 -5.69 -17.68
CA GLU A 54 15.61 -6.21 -19.05
C GLU A 54 14.73 -5.32 -19.94
N GLY A 55 13.65 -4.79 -19.39
CA GLY A 55 12.75 -3.90 -20.12
C GLY A 55 13.19 -2.44 -20.14
N LYS A 56 14.23 -2.09 -19.39
CA LYS A 56 14.68 -0.70 -19.20
C LYS A 56 13.53 0.21 -18.78
N VAL A 57 12.72 -0.27 -17.84
CA VAL A 57 11.53 0.42 -17.39
C VAL A 57 11.90 1.46 -16.34
N PRO A 58 11.50 2.74 -16.51
CA PRO A 58 11.70 3.74 -15.46
C PRO A 58 11.00 3.32 -14.17
N ARG A 59 11.61 3.69 -13.03
CA ARG A 59 11.10 3.29 -11.71
C ARG A 59 9.63 3.69 -11.51
N GLU A 60 9.26 4.89 -11.94
CA GLU A 60 7.89 5.38 -11.83
C GLU A 60 6.90 4.53 -12.63
N GLU A 61 7.30 4.06 -13.81
CA GLU A 61 6.47 3.18 -14.62
C GLU A 61 6.34 1.79 -13.99
N MET A 62 7.33 1.33 -13.23
CA MET A 62 7.19 0.10 -12.44
C MET A 62 6.04 0.23 -11.44
N TRP A 63 5.95 1.37 -10.74
CA TRP A 63 4.86 1.60 -9.78
C TRP A 63 3.49 1.71 -10.43
N ARG A 64 3.41 2.10 -11.68
CA ARG A 64 2.16 2.24 -12.43
C ARG A 64 1.73 0.95 -13.11
N THR A 65 2.68 0.15 -13.57
CA THR A 65 2.41 -1.04 -14.37
C THR A 65 2.26 -2.31 -13.53
N PHE A 66 3.05 -2.44 -12.47
CA PHE A 66 3.14 -3.66 -11.68
C PHE A 66 2.77 -3.39 -10.23
N ASN A 67 2.42 -4.48 -9.51
CA ASN A 67 2.19 -4.39 -8.07
C ASN A 67 3.49 -4.36 -7.25
N CYS A 68 4.60 -4.70 -7.86
CA CYS A 68 5.94 -4.70 -7.25
C CYS A 68 6.03 -5.50 -5.95
N GLY A 69 5.18 -6.50 -5.79
CA GLY A 69 5.16 -7.36 -4.62
C GLY A 69 4.05 -7.04 -3.62
N ILE A 70 3.32 -5.96 -3.84
CA ILE A 70 2.18 -5.57 -2.99
C ILE A 70 0.89 -5.89 -3.74
N GLY A 71 0.28 -7.03 -3.42
CA GLY A 71 -0.93 -7.49 -4.12
C GLY A 71 -2.23 -6.95 -3.55
N PHE A 72 -2.24 -6.63 -2.26
CA PHE A 72 -3.45 -6.14 -1.58
C PHE A 72 -3.06 -5.20 -0.45
N THR A 73 -3.80 -4.10 -0.31
CA THR A 73 -3.55 -3.12 0.74
C THR A 73 -4.80 -2.86 1.57
N LEU A 74 -4.56 -2.56 2.84
CA LEU A 74 -5.59 -2.16 3.78
C LEU A 74 -5.26 -0.76 4.29
N ILE A 75 -6.28 0.09 4.40
CA ILE A 75 -6.17 1.40 5.03
C ILE A 75 -6.94 1.32 6.34
N LEU A 76 -6.27 1.62 7.44
CA LEU A 76 -6.87 1.59 8.76
C LEU A 76 -6.16 2.57 9.69
N SER A 77 -6.75 2.80 10.86
CA SER A 77 -6.15 3.67 11.86
C SER A 77 -4.82 3.10 12.33
N ARG A 78 -3.89 4.00 12.66
CA ARG A 78 -2.59 3.62 13.21
C ARG A 78 -2.72 2.68 14.41
N ASP A 79 -3.71 2.93 15.28
CA ASP A 79 -3.94 2.13 16.48
C ASP A 79 -4.38 0.70 16.17
N ASP A 80 -4.94 0.46 14.99
CA ASP A 80 -5.40 -0.86 14.56
C ASP A 80 -4.35 -1.62 13.75
N ALA A 81 -3.24 -0.99 13.37
CA ALA A 81 -2.24 -1.60 12.48
C ALA A 81 -1.62 -2.87 13.08
N ASP A 82 -1.25 -2.83 14.35
CA ASP A 82 -0.62 -3.99 15.01
C ASP A 82 -1.60 -5.16 15.13
N ALA A 83 -2.85 -4.87 15.49
CA ALA A 83 -3.88 -5.89 15.58
C ALA A 83 -4.18 -6.54 14.23
N ALA A 84 -4.22 -5.73 13.18
CA ALA A 84 -4.43 -6.23 11.81
C ALA A 84 -3.26 -7.11 11.37
N SER A 85 -2.03 -6.68 11.62
CA SER A 85 -0.83 -7.45 11.29
C SER A 85 -0.80 -8.79 12.03
N ALA A 86 -1.13 -8.79 13.32
CA ALA A 86 -1.20 -10.02 14.12
C ALA A 86 -2.25 -10.98 13.58
N MET A 87 -3.40 -10.48 13.20
CA MET A 87 -4.48 -11.29 12.64
C MET A 87 -4.07 -11.92 11.30
N LEU A 88 -3.43 -11.15 10.42
CA LEU A 88 -2.95 -11.66 9.14
C LEU A 88 -1.89 -12.73 9.33
N THR A 89 -0.95 -12.52 10.25
CA THR A 89 0.08 -13.51 10.57
C THR A 89 -0.53 -14.80 11.10
N LYS A 90 -1.56 -14.72 11.94
CA LYS A 90 -2.29 -15.88 12.44
C LYS A 90 -2.87 -16.73 11.32
N HIS A 91 -3.26 -16.09 10.21
CA HIS A 91 -3.79 -16.76 9.02
C HIS A 91 -2.74 -17.08 7.97
N GLY A 92 -1.46 -16.99 8.31
CA GLY A 92 -0.36 -17.34 7.42
C GLY A 92 0.01 -16.29 6.39
N LEU A 93 -0.44 -15.05 6.59
CA LEU A 93 -0.17 -13.94 5.67
C LEU A 93 0.83 -12.96 6.27
N ALA A 94 1.90 -12.70 5.56
CA ALA A 94 2.87 -11.66 5.94
C ALA A 94 2.32 -10.29 5.56
N SER A 95 2.57 -9.29 6.39
CA SER A 95 2.16 -7.92 6.12
C SER A 95 3.21 -6.92 6.59
N GLN A 96 3.23 -5.75 5.96
CA GLN A 96 4.09 -4.63 6.36
C GLN A 96 3.28 -3.35 6.32
N VAL A 97 3.63 -2.41 7.18
CA VAL A 97 3.16 -1.03 7.04
C VAL A 97 4.01 -0.37 5.96
N ILE A 98 3.41 -0.07 4.81
CA ILE A 98 4.14 0.45 3.65
C ILE A 98 4.06 1.97 3.50
N GLY A 99 3.21 2.61 4.27
CA GLY A 99 3.04 4.05 4.16
C GLY A 99 1.91 4.56 5.02
N LYS A 100 1.52 5.78 4.74
CA LYS A 100 0.46 6.47 5.49
C LYS A 100 -0.37 7.37 4.59
N VAL A 101 -1.59 7.63 5.04
CA VAL A 101 -2.46 8.63 4.42
C VAL A 101 -2.04 9.99 4.96
N VAL A 102 -1.85 10.94 4.06
CA VAL A 102 -1.39 12.31 4.38
C VAL A 102 -2.28 13.33 3.69
N GLY A 103 -2.13 14.60 4.02
CA GLY A 103 -2.74 15.67 3.24
C GLY A 103 -2.14 15.70 1.84
N ALA A 104 -2.96 15.86 0.82
CA ALA A 104 -2.47 16.01 -0.55
C ALA A 104 -1.75 17.35 -0.68
N ARG A 105 -0.60 17.34 -1.35
CA ARG A 105 0.17 18.55 -1.67
C ARG A 105 0.12 18.79 -3.17
N ASP A 106 -0.34 19.97 -3.55
CA ASP A 106 -0.51 20.36 -4.95
C ASP A 106 -1.36 19.32 -5.68
N ASP A 107 -0.96 18.94 -6.88
CA ASP A 107 -1.67 17.93 -7.67
C ASP A 107 -1.15 16.51 -7.45
N VAL A 108 -0.16 16.35 -6.56
CA VAL A 108 0.45 15.03 -6.31
C VAL A 108 -0.24 14.37 -5.13
N ARG A 109 -0.99 13.31 -5.40
CA ARG A 109 -1.71 12.56 -4.38
C ARG A 109 -0.97 11.31 -3.91
N VAL A 110 -0.04 10.77 -4.69
CA VAL A 110 0.74 9.58 -4.32
C VAL A 110 2.22 9.89 -4.46
N GLN A 111 2.96 9.71 -3.37
CA GLN A 111 4.41 9.83 -3.35
C GLN A 111 5.01 8.50 -2.91
N ILE A 112 5.95 7.99 -3.66
CA ILE A 112 6.67 6.75 -3.35
C ILE A 112 8.17 7.08 -3.25
N ALA A 113 8.67 6.93 -2.03
CA ALA A 113 10.08 7.12 -1.76
C ALA A 113 10.89 5.85 -2.02
#